data_89f6d684c37757234b84aff87faa84f7
#
_entry.id   89f6d684c37757234b84aff87faa84f7
#
_cell.length_a   1.000
_cell.length_b   1.000
_cell.length_c   1.000
_cell.angle_alpha   90.00
_cell.angle_beta   90.00
_cell.angle_gamma   90.00
#
_symmetry.space_group_name_H-M   'P 1'
#
loop_
_entity.id
_entity.type
_entity.pdbx_description
1 polymer ?
#
loop_
_entity_poly.entity_id
_entity_poly.type
_entity_poly.pdbx_seq_one_letter_code
_entity_poly.pdbx_strand_id
1 'polypeptide(L)'
;MTRPCLSALLLLGASCGTTTPVPPVPVTPGGPSSGATQASSSAVSTPPPVPEVSRQARLIDKMLRRVELARGLKATKPIPGALLDRDALIARVKNHVTKELPPEAIRNEGLALQLLGFVPTQFDYEQAEYKLLQEQLAGYYEPADGTMYLASDLGDDDAEATLAHELVHALQDQRWDLERRSKYHPGQGDLSEAVSALAEGDATSAMFDVMIARAAPGSGKTAIDVPDDVFAQQILSGMNEGASASAPHVMRTSLAAPYVYGTIFVHALRRQAGWYEVDRAWDDPPTTTEQILHVDKWRAHEPALAVAPPTFAVLGPGWTASDEDSEGELGARIAYEEWMPAKEAAEVSAGWGGDRGVLVTNGARAAFAWRLRYDAGKTRDELAIRTFAVVAGAIGGSARKPGDRAFVCKERPDRGPLAIARAGADLIFTVGPARTAADGSWKSEGTCTLARRWTQEIAAAH
;
A
#
# COMPACT_ATOMS: atom_id res chain seq x y z
N MET A 1 5.86 10.29 0.57
CA MET A 1 6.06 10.14 2.01
C MET A 1 5.68 8.77 2.51
N THR A 2 4.90 8.08 1.78
CA THR A 2 4.63 6.65 1.90
C THR A 2 4.88 6.08 0.54
N ARG A 3 6.14 5.76 0.27
CA ARG A 3 6.47 5.24 -1.04
C ARG A 3 6.00 3.82 -1.17
N PRO A 4 5.36 3.51 -2.27
CA PRO A 4 5.05 2.13 -2.61
C PRO A 4 6.31 1.35 -3.01
N CYS A 5 7.51 1.77 -2.58
CA CYS A 5 8.73 1.05 -2.96
C CYS A 5 8.69 -0.42 -2.56
N LEU A 6 8.10 -0.73 -1.39
CA LEU A 6 7.80 -2.10 -1.03
C LEU A 6 6.34 -2.47 -1.27
N SER A 7 5.37 -1.55 -1.13
CA SER A 7 3.95 -1.85 -1.36
C SER A 7 3.66 -2.15 -2.84
N ALA A 8 4.26 -1.44 -3.79
CA ALA A 8 4.13 -1.78 -5.21
C ALA A 8 4.86 -3.08 -5.59
N LEU A 9 5.91 -3.44 -4.83
CA LEU A 9 6.58 -4.73 -4.93
C LEU A 9 5.90 -5.81 -4.09
N LEU A 10 5.03 -5.43 -3.17
CA LEU A 10 4.16 -6.30 -2.36
C LEU A 10 2.87 -6.70 -3.10
N LEU A 11 2.70 -6.40 -4.36
CA LEU A 11 1.92 -7.25 -5.29
C LEU A 11 2.46 -8.70 -5.26
N LEU A 12 3.52 -8.93 -4.51
CA LEU A 12 4.07 -10.20 -4.10
C LEU A 12 3.42 -10.73 -2.81
N GLY A 13 2.15 -10.36 -2.54
CA GLY A 13 1.31 -11.08 -1.58
C GLY A 13 1.71 -11.05 -0.11
N ALA A 14 1.57 -9.90 0.53
CA ALA A 14 1.28 -9.92 1.96
C ALA A 14 -0.21 -10.22 2.16
N SER A 15 -0.60 -11.48 2.04
CA SER A 15 -1.93 -11.89 2.46
C SER A 15 -2.03 -11.70 3.96
N CYS A 16 -2.76 -10.68 4.41
CA CYS A 16 -3.09 -10.50 5.81
C CYS A 16 -3.82 -11.76 6.28
N GLY A 17 -3.14 -12.60 7.05
CA GLY A 17 -3.75 -13.71 7.74
C GLY A 17 -4.78 -13.18 8.73
N THR A 18 -6.02 -13.06 8.28
CA THR A 18 -7.13 -12.67 9.16
C THR A 18 -7.59 -13.89 9.91
N THR A 19 -7.01 -14.16 11.07
CA THR A 19 -7.57 -15.11 12.04
C THR A 19 -8.72 -14.43 12.77
N THR A 20 -9.93 -14.49 12.23
CA THR A 20 -11.13 -14.23 13.01
C THR A 20 -12.01 -15.47 13.00
N PRO A 21 -12.33 -16.05 14.16
CA PRO A 21 -13.26 -17.18 14.21
C PRO A 21 -14.66 -16.69 13.84
N VAL A 22 -15.21 -17.27 12.79
CA VAL A 22 -16.66 -17.18 12.52
C VAL A 22 -17.38 -17.85 13.70
N PRO A 23 -18.39 -17.22 14.35
CA PRO A 23 -19.09 -17.83 15.47
C PRO A 23 -19.75 -19.14 15.04
N PRO A 24 -19.67 -20.20 15.88
CA PRO A 24 -20.16 -21.53 15.51
C PRO A 24 -21.68 -21.54 15.41
N VAL A 25 -22.19 -22.03 14.30
CA VAL A 25 -23.58 -22.41 14.15
C VAL A 25 -23.75 -23.77 14.85
N PRO A 26 -24.78 -23.97 15.72
CA PRO A 26 -24.93 -25.23 16.44
C PRO A 26 -25.32 -26.38 15.50
N VAL A 27 -24.50 -27.42 15.45
CA VAL A 27 -24.76 -28.67 14.75
C VAL A 27 -25.27 -29.69 15.75
N THR A 28 -26.47 -30.19 15.52
CA THR A 28 -27.07 -31.32 16.27
C THR A 28 -26.42 -32.64 15.86
N PRO A 29 -26.06 -33.53 16.78
CA PRO A 29 -25.38 -34.78 16.43
C PRO A 29 -26.36 -35.88 16.00
N GLY A 30 -26.15 -36.42 14.80
CA GLY A 30 -26.79 -37.65 14.33
C GLY A 30 -25.84 -38.86 14.54
N GLY A 31 -26.36 -39.91 15.16
CA GLY A 31 -25.60 -41.06 15.65
C GLY A 31 -25.16 -42.09 14.58
N PRO A 32 -24.48 -43.14 14.97
CA PRO A 32 -23.63 -43.96 14.11
C PRO A 32 -24.37 -45.15 13.45
N SER A 33 -23.94 -45.52 12.26
CA SER A 33 -24.27 -46.80 11.64
C SER A 33 -23.00 -47.53 11.21
N SER A 34 -22.78 -48.66 11.82
CA SER A 34 -21.75 -49.64 11.52
C SER A 34 -22.14 -50.55 10.35
N GLY A 35 -21.18 -50.92 9.51
CA GLY A 35 -21.37 -51.95 8.51
C GLY A 35 -20.01 -52.37 7.86
N ALA A 36 -19.36 -53.35 8.40
CA ALA A 36 -18.19 -53.99 7.80
C ALA A 36 -18.63 -55.05 6.79
N THR A 37 -18.05 -55.05 5.59
CA THR A 37 -18.10 -56.18 4.67
C THR A 37 -16.73 -56.38 4.03
N GLN A 38 -16.10 -57.48 4.30
CA GLN A 38 -14.89 -58.00 3.64
C GLN A 38 -15.24 -58.47 2.24
N ALA A 39 -14.42 -58.10 1.25
CA ALA A 39 -14.42 -58.72 -0.09
C ALA A 39 -13.01 -59.02 -0.57
N SER A 40 -12.90 -60.19 -1.10
CA SER A 40 -11.71 -60.92 -1.52
C SER A 40 -10.85 -60.28 -2.58
N SER A 41 -9.54 -60.49 -2.50
CA SER A 41 -8.50 -60.08 -3.42
C SER A 41 -8.58 -60.87 -4.73
N SER A 42 -8.67 -60.17 -5.88
CA SER A 42 -8.29 -60.66 -7.21
C SER A 42 -7.15 -59.78 -7.69
N ALA A 43 -6.02 -60.34 -8.01
CA ALA A 43 -4.86 -59.64 -8.53
C ALA A 43 -5.16 -59.08 -9.94
N VAL A 44 -5.30 -57.78 -10.01
CA VAL A 44 -5.36 -57.04 -11.27
C VAL A 44 -3.97 -56.43 -11.49
N SER A 45 -3.40 -56.68 -12.69
CA SER A 45 -2.14 -56.08 -13.13
C SER A 45 -2.23 -54.54 -13.03
N THR A 46 -1.42 -53.96 -12.16
CA THR A 46 -1.32 -52.52 -11.95
C THR A 46 -0.78 -51.84 -13.21
N PRO A 47 -1.49 -50.87 -13.80
CA PRO A 47 -0.89 -49.98 -14.78
C PRO A 47 0.30 -49.24 -14.17
N PRO A 48 1.26 -48.73 -14.96
CA PRO A 48 2.40 -47.98 -14.46
C PRO A 48 1.90 -46.80 -13.60
N PRO A 49 2.57 -46.49 -12.50
CA PRO A 49 2.13 -45.42 -11.60
C PRO A 49 2.04 -44.11 -12.38
N VAL A 50 0.85 -43.56 -12.48
CA VAL A 50 0.64 -42.17 -12.92
C VAL A 50 1.47 -41.33 -11.94
N PRO A 51 2.29 -40.35 -12.42
CA PRO A 51 3.07 -39.50 -11.55
C PRO A 51 2.16 -38.96 -10.44
N GLU A 52 2.51 -39.21 -9.19
CA GLU A 52 1.71 -38.77 -8.04
C GLU A 52 1.70 -37.24 -8.03
N VAL A 53 0.58 -36.63 -8.42
CA VAL A 53 0.39 -35.18 -8.34
C VAL A 53 0.58 -34.77 -6.87
N SER A 54 1.52 -33.87 -6.62
CA SER A 54 1.85 -33.46 -5.25
C SER A 54 0.60 -32.93 -4.52
N ARG A 55 0.58 -33.06 -3.18
CA ARG A 55 -0.52 -32.52 -2.36
C ARG A 55 -0.75 -31.03 -2.67
N GLN A 56 0.34 -30.27 -2.85
CA GLN A 56 0.32 -28.83 -3.18
C GLN A 56 -0.36 -28.56 -4.53
N ALA A 57 0.02 -29.30 -5.58
CA ALA A 57 -0.57 -29.14 -6.89
C ALA A 57 -2.08 -29.40 -6.90
N ARG A 58 -2.54 -30.39 -6.11
CA ARG A 58 -3.99 -30.65 -5.92
C ARG A 58 -4.70 -29.53 -5.18
N LEU A 59 -4.06 -28.94 -4.16
CA LEU A 59 -4.61 -27.81 -3.40
C LEU A 59 -4.74 -26.57 -4.28
N ILE A 60 -3.67 -26.21 -5.00
CA ILE A 60 -3.66 -25.10 -5.96
C ILE A 60 -4.75 -25.29 -7.03
N ASP A 61 -4.81 -26.46 -7.66
CA ASP A 61 -5.77 -26.75 -8.69
C ASP A 61 -7.24 -26.70 -8.19
N LYS A 62 -7.49 -27.19 -6.96
CA LYS A 62 -8.80 -27.11 -6.31
C LYS A 62 -9.17 -25.64 -6.02
N MET A 63 -8.25 -24.85 -5.50
CA MET A 63 -8.51 -23.46 -5.16
C MET A 63 -8.63 -22.61 -6.43
N LEU A 64 -7.79 -22.84 -7.45
CA LEU A 64 -7.87 -22.14 -8.73
C LEU A 64 -9.28 -22.23 -9.34
N ARG A 65 -9.90 -23.41 -9.34
CA ARG A 65 -11.28 -23.55 -9.83
C ARG A 65 -12.29 -22.69 -9.06
N ARG A 66 -12.10 -22.50 -7.75
CA ARG A 66 -12.99 -21.65 -6.93
C ARG A 66 -12.76 -20.17 -7.24
N VAL A 67 -11.50 -19.77 -7.36
CA VAL A 67 -11.09 -18.40 -7.71
C VAL A 67 -11.56 -18.03 -9.12
N GLU A 68 -11.37 -18.91 -10.09
CA GLU A 68 -11.87 -18.73 -11.46
C GLU A 68 -13.39 -18.50 -11.50
N LEU A 69 -14.14 -19.24 -10.68
CA LEU A 69 -15.58 -19.08 -10.60
C LEU A 69 -15.96 -17.76 -9.91
N ALA A 70 -15.30 -17.42 -8.80
CA ALA A 70 -15.60 -16.22 -8.02
C ALA A 70 -15.22 -14.94 -8.80
N ARG A 71 -14.05 -14.90 -9.42
CA ARG A 71 -13.54 -13.71 -10.13
C ARG A 71 -14.05 -13.63 -11.58
N GLY A 72 -14.48 -14.73 -12.17
CA GLY A 72 -14.92 -14.78 -13.57
C GLY A 72 -13.78 -14.80 -14.60
N LEU A 73 -12.55 -15.02 -14.17
CA LEU A 73 -11.37 -15.18 -15.03
C LEU A 73 -10.99 -16.66 -15.19
N LYS A 74 -10.23 -16.98 -16.23
CA LYS A 74 -9.70 -18.30 -16.48
C LYS A 74 -8.18 -18.27 -16.61
N ALA A 75 -7.52 -19.22 -15.96
CA ALA A 75 -6.11 -19.41 -16.17
C ALA A 75 -5.84 -19.86 -17.62
N THR A 76 -4.90 -19.20 -18.27
CA THR A 76 -4.45 -19.49 -19.64
C THR A 76 -3.21 -20.39 -19.66
N LYS A 77 -2.49 -20.45 -18.53
CA LYS A 77 -1.29 -21.25 -18.32
C LYS A 77 -1.36 -21.95 -16.96
N PRO A 78 -0.73 -23.12 -16.77
CA PRO A 78 -0.60 -23.73 -15.46
C PRO A 78 0.09 -22.80 -14.46
N ILE A 79 -0.33 -22.87 -13.19
CA ILE A 79 0.26 -22.12 -12.09
C ILE A 79 0.97 -23.15 -11.19
N PRO A 80 2.30 -23.31 -11.32
CA PRO A 80 3.07 -24.19 -10.44
C PRO A 80 3.11 -23.61 -9.02
N GLY A 81 3.34 -24.46 -8.03
CA GLY A 81 3.48 -24.04 -6.65
C GLY A 81 4.61 -24.75 -5.92
N ALA A 82 5.25 -24.01 -5.00
CA ALA A 82 6.31 -24.51 -4.14
C ALA A 82 6.04 -24.12 -2.69
N LEU A 83 6.38 -25.02 -1.75
CA LEU A 83 6.41 -24.73 -0.32
C LEU A 83 7.82 -24.34 0.06
N LEU A 84 7.93 -23.24 0.80
CA LEU A 84 9.19 -22.74 1.35
C LEU A 84 9.04 -22.51 2.86
N ASP A 85 10.13 -22.66 3.60
CA ASP A 85 10.16 -22.10 4.95
C ASP A 85 10.16 -20.56 4.89
N ARG A 86 9.81 -19.92 6.01
CA ARG A 86 9.68 -18.44 6.05
C ARG A 86 10.97 -17.72 5.70
N ASP A 87 12.12 -18.27 6.10
CA ASP A 87 13.42 -17.64 5.82
C ASP A 87 13.73 -17.67 4.32
N ALA A 88 13.44 -18.79 3.66
CA ALA A 88 13.60 -18.93 2.22
C ALA A 88 12.61 -18.02 1.45
N LEU A 89 11.38 -17.89 1.96
CA LEU A 89 10.37 -17.00 1.39
C LEU A 89 10.86 -15.54 1.44
N ILE A 90 11.29 -15.07 2.62
CA ILE A 90 11.82 -13.72 2.81
C ILE A 90 13.10 -13.47 2.00
N ALA A 91 13.98 -14.47 1.90
CA ALA A 91 15.19 -14.33 1.07
C ALA A 91 14.85 -14.11 -0.41
N ARG A 92 13.80 -14.78 -0.93
CA ARG A 92 13.33 -14.55 -2.30
C ARG A 92 12.75 -13.14 -2.48
N VAL A 93 11.91 -12.69 -1.55
CA VAL A 93 11.33 -11.32 -1.59
C VAL A 93 12.45 -10.28 -1.54
N LYS A 94 13.43 -10.42 -0.63
CA LYS A 94 14.60 -9.53 -0.58
C LYS A 94 15.37 -9.51 -1.90
N ASN A 95 15.57 -10.67 -2.50
CA ASN A 95 16.28 -10.77 -3.78
C ASN A 95 15.48 -10.10 -4.92
N HIS A 96 14.17 -10.23 -4.93
CA HIS A 96 13.30 -9.53 -5.88
C HIS A 96 13.39 -8.00 -5.68
N VAL A 97 13.16 -7.52 -4.45
CA VAL A 97 13.29 -6.10 -4.08
C VAL A 97 14.62 -5.51 -4.51
N THR A 98 15.73 -6.22 -4.24
CA THR A 98 17.08 -5.75 -4.60
C THR A 98 17.31 -5.68 -6.11
N LYS A 99 16.58 -6.45 -6.91
CA LYS A 99 16.66 -6.39 -8.38
C LYS A 99 15.83 -5.26 -8.98
N GLU A 100 14.66 -4.99 -8.40
CA GLU A 100 13.69 -4.06 -8.95
C GLU A 100 13.89 -2.63 -8.45
N LEU A 101 14.40 -2.44 -7.22
CA LEU A 101 14.59 -1.12 -6.61
C LEU A 101 16.05 -0.67 -6.62
N PRO A 102 16.30 0.64 -6.86
CA PRO A 102 17.61 1.23 -6.58
C PRO A 102 18.00 1.01 -5.10
N PRO A 103 19.27 0.69 -4.80
CA PRO A 103 19.70 0.40 -3.42
C PRO A 103 19.42 1.52 -2.40
N GLU A 104 19.34 2.77 -2.89
CA GLU A 104 19.04 3.95 -2.08
C GLU A 104 17.56 4.22 -1.85
N ALA A 105 16.65 3.60 -2.60
CA ALA A 105 15.22 3.94 -2.55
C ALA A 105 14.62 3.76 -1.15
N ILE A 106 14.79 2.59 -0.54
CA ILE A 106 14.28 2.28 0.81
C ILE A 106 14.92 3.20 1.85
N ARG A 107 16.24 3.43 1.73
CA ARG A 107 16.95 4.34 2.63
C ARG A 107 16.44 5.78 2.52
N ASN A 108 16.20 6.27 1.31
CA ASN A 108 15.72 7.63 1.07
C ASN A 108 14.32 7.84 1.65
N GLU A 109 13.46 6.85 1.53
CA GLU A 109 12.15 6.86 2.19
C GLU A 109 12.28 6.95 3.71
N GLY A 110 13.08 6.09 4.32
CA GLY A 110 13.35 6.15 5.77
C GLY A 110 13.89 7.52 6.20
N LEU A 111 14.78 8.15 5.41
CA LEU A 111 15.30 9.49 5.70
C LEU A 111 14.20 10.56 5.64
N ALA A 112 13.31 10.51 4.66
CA ALA A 112 12.20 11.46 4.56
C ALA A 112 11.24 11.33 5.75
N LEU A 113 10.88 10.10 6.16
CA LEU A 113 10.03 9.83 7.31
C LEU A 113 10.68 10.27 8.63
N GLN A 114 12.00 10.05 8.81
CA GLN A 114 12.76 10.53 9.95
C GLN A 114 12.76 12.07 10.02
N LEU A 115 13.01 12.76 8.92
CA LEU A 115 12.99 14.22 8.83
C LEU A 115 11.60 14.78 9.19
N LEU A 116 10.54 14.21 8.66
CA LEU A 116 9.17 14.60 8.95
C LEU A 116 8.80 14.36 10.43
N GLY A 117 9.39 13.36 11.04
CA GLY A 117 9.13 12.96 12.41
C GLY A 117 8.05 11.89 12.54
N PHE A 118 7.75 11.19 11.47
CA PHE A 118 6.81 10.09 11.44
C PHE A 118 7.41 8.80 12.03
N VAL A 119 8.75 8.71 11.99
CA VAL A 119 9.51 7.68 12.68
C VAL A 119 10.62 8.30 13.55
N PRO A 120 11.14 7.59 14.56
CA PRO A 120 12.28 8.06 15.36
C PRO A 120 13.53 8.34 14.50
N THR A 121 14.42 9.22 14.96
CA THR A 121 15.63 9.62 14.22
C THR A 121 16.67 8.50 14.02
N GLN A 122 16.62 7.45 14.83
CA GLN A 122 17.50 6.28 14.71
C GLN A 122 16.73 5.03 14.27
N PHE A 123 15.59 5.22 13.61
CA PHE A 123 14.75 4.13 13.16
C PHE A 123 15.36 3.45 11.94
N ASP A 124 15.59 2.16 12.01
CA ASP A 124 16.00 1.34 10.88
C ASP A 124 14.76 0.95 10.07
N TYR A 125 14.44 1.79 9.08
CA TYR A 125 13.26 1.64 8.25
C TYR A 125 13.32 0.35 7.43
N GLU A 126 14.47 0.04 6.81
CA GLU A 126 14.64 -1.16 6.01
C GLU A 126 14.41 -2.43 6.83
N GLN A 127 15.03 -2.50 8.01
CA GLN A 127 14.83 -3.65 8.91
C GLN A 127 13.37 -3.77 9.36
N ALA A 128 12.71 -2.66 9.66
CA ALA A 128 11.32 -2.66 10.09
C ALA A 128 10.38 -3.13 8.97
N GLU A 129 10.60 -2.70 7.74
CA GLU A 129 9.84 -3.16 6.57
C GLU A 129 9.99 -4.68 6.37
N TYR A 130 11.22 -5.20 6.36
CA TYR A 130 11.41 -6.64 6.21
C TYR A 130 10.85 -7.45 7.38
N LYS A 131 10.81 -6.88 8.59
CA LYS A 131 10.19 -7.53 9.75
C LYS A 131 8.68 -7.61 9.60
N LEU A 132 8.04 -6.51 9.15
CA LEU A 132 6.60 -6.50 8.86
C LEU A 132 6.24 -7.54 7.80
N LEU A 133 7.02 -7.59 6.72
CA LEU A 133 6.87 -8.59 5.67
C LEU A 133 6.98 -10.02 6.22
N GLN A 134 8.02 -10.30 7.01
CA GLN A 134 8.27 -11.65 7.54
C GLN A 134 7.10 -12.18 8.37
N GLU A 135 6.41 -11.32 9.11
CA GLU A 135 5.28 -11.71 9.92
C GLU A 135 3.98 -11.89 9.13
N GLN A 136 3.80 -11.11 8.07
CA GLN A 136 2.57 -11.12 7.29
C GLN A 136 2.64 -12.01 6.06
N LEU A 137 3.85 -12.32 5.57
CA LEU A 137 4.02 -13.09 4.35
C LEU A 137 3.65 -14.56 4.58
N ALA A 138 2.46 -14.92 4.21
CA ALA A 138 1.95 -16.30 4.22
C ALA A 138 2.25 -17.04 2.91
N GLY A 139 2.41 -16.31 1.82
CA GLY A 139 2.77 -16.78 0.49
C GLY A 139 2.75 -15.62 -0.48
N TYR A 140 3.14 -15.86 -1.73
CA TYR A 140 3.02 -14.89 -2.81
C TYR A 140 3.08 -15.56 -4.18
N TYR A 141 2.48 -14.89 -5.17
CA TYR A 141 2.67 -15.20 -6.58
C TYR A 141 3.87 -14.42 -7.12
N GLU A 142 4.82 -15.08 -7.78
CA GLU A 142 5.96 -14.46 -8.45
C GLU A 142 5.68 -14.33 -9.95
N PRO A 143 5.35 -13.13 -10.46
CA PRO A 143 5.03 -12.93 -11.85
C PRO A 143 6.19 -13.30 -12.81
N ALA A 144 7.44 -13.02 -12.41
CA ALA A 144 8.61 -13.26 -13.24
C ALA A 144 8.84 -14.73 -13.60
N ASP A 145 8.40 -15.67 -12.75
CA ASP A 145 8.48 -17.11 -13.03
C ASP A 145 7.11 -17.81 -13.09
N GLY A 146 6.02 -17.08 -12.85
CA GLY A 146 4.66 -17.58 -12.88
C GLY A 146 4.33 -18.58 -11.78
N THR A 147 5.05 -18.55 -10.65
CA THR A 147 5.01 -19.58 -9.60
C THR A 147 4.38 -19.05 -8.31
N MET A 148 3.54 -19.87 -7.70
CA MET A 148 2.98 -19.68 -6.37
C MET A 148 3.95 -20.18 -5.31
N TYR A 149 4.39 -19.32 -4.39
CA TYR A 149 5.20 -19.69 -3.23
C TYR A 149 4.37 -19.56 -1.95
N LEU A 150 4.34 -20.62 -1.13
CA LEU A 150 3.56 -20.67 0.10
C LEU A 150 4.48 -21.03 1.27
N ALA A 151 4.24 -20.43 2.44
CA ALA A 151 4.93 -20.81 3.65
C ALA A 151 4.51 -22.23 4.09
N SER A 152 5.49 -23.06 4.45
CA SER A 152 5.26 -24.49 4.80
C SER A 152 4.59 -24.68 6.16
N ASP A 153 4.54 -23.65 6.99
CA ASP A 153 4.00 -23.64 8.36
C ASP A 153 2.58 -23.08 8.48
N LEU A 154 1.91 -22.78 7.36
CA LEU A 154 0.54 -22.24 7.36
C LEU A 154 -0.47 -23.28 7.84
N GLY A 155 -1.40 -22.83 8.68
CA GLY A 155 -2.63 -23.56 8.97
C GLY A 155 -3.54 -23.70 7.73
N ASP A 156 -4.36 -24.75 7.71
CA ASP A 156 -5.17 -25.05 6.52
C ASP A 156 -6.12 -23.91 6.11
N ASP A 157 -6.70 -23.20 7.07
CA ASP A 157 -7.65 -22.08 6.77
C ASP A 157 -6.91 -20.83 6.27
N ASP A 158 -5.78 -20.48 6.88
CA ASP A 158 -4.95 -19.34 6.44
C ASP A 158 -4.32 -19.63 5.08
N ALA A 159 -3.89 -20.87 4.84
CA ALA A 159 -3.39 -21.31 3.56
C ALA A 159 -4.46 -21.20 2.45
N GLU A 160 -5.74 -21.51 2.74
CA GLU A 160 -6.82 -21.38 1.75
C GLU A 160 -7.10 -19.90 1.39
N ALA A 161 -7.11 -18.98 2.36
CA ALA A 161 -7.34 -17.57 2.13
C ALA A 161 -6.18 -16.95 1.33
N THR A 162 -4.93 -17.15 1.80
CA THR A 162 -3.73 -16.73 1.08
C THR A 162 -3.71 -17.25 -0.34
N LEU A 163 -3.91 -18.56 -0.50
CA LEU A 163 -3.88 -19.18 -1.83
C LEU A 163 -4.99 -18.63 -2.75
N ALA A 164 -6.17 -18.32 -2.21
CA ALA A 164 -7.23 -17.71 -3.00
C ALA A 164 -6.83 -16.31 -3.49
N HIS A 165 -6.23 -15.48 -2.62
CA HIS A 165 -5.75 -14.15 -2.93
C HIS A 165 -4.67 -14.19 -4.02
N GLU A 166 -3.62 -14.97 -3.79
CA GLU A 166 -2.47 -15.06 -4.68
C GLU A 166 -2.81 -15.64 -6.06
N LEU A 167 -3.77 -16.56 -6.13
CA LEU A 167 -4.25 -17.08 -7.40
C LEU A 167 -5.01 -16.03 -8.22
N VAL A 168 -5.60 -15.00 -7.59
CA VAL A 168 -6.13 -13.85 -8.34
C VAL A 168 -4.99 -13.08 -8.99
N HIS A 169 -3.89 -12.82 -8.29
CA HIS A 169 -2.71 -12.18 -8.88
C HIS A 169 -2.15 -12.97 -10.05
N ALA A 170 -2.13 -14.30 -9.96
CA ALA A 170 -1.75 -15.15 -11.10
C ALA A 170 -2.69 -15.01 -12.31
N LEU A 171 -4.00 -14.83 -12.07
CA LEU A 171 -4.96 -14.57 -13.14
C LEU A 171 -4.82 -13.15 -13.71
N GLN A 172 -4.59 -12.15 -12.87
CA GLN A 172 -4.32 -10.77 -13.27
C GLN A 172 -3.06 -10.69 -14.14
N ASP A 173 -1.98 -11.36 -13.73
CA ASP A 173 -0.74 -11.41 -14.49
C ASP A 173 -0.94 -12.04 -15.86
N GLN A 174 -1.56 -13.22 -15.90
CA GLN A 174 -1.83 -13.92 -17.17
C GLN A 174 -2.75 -13.13 -18.12
N ARG A 175 -3.60 -12.23 -17.59
CA ARG A 175 -4.56 -11.47 -18.38
C ARG A 175 -4.06 -10.09 -18.77
N TRP A 176 -3.35 -9.38 -17.85
CA TRP A 176 -3.01 -7.97 -18.00
C TRP A 176 -1.52 -7.66 -17.79
N ASP A 177 -0.66 -8.68 -17.65
CA ASP A 177 0.79 -8.52 -17.50
C ASP A 177 1.14 -7.70 -16.24
N LEU A 178 0.85 -8.31 -15.07
CA LEU A 178 1.04 -7.69 -13.76
C LEU A 178 2.52 -7.33 -13.54
N GLU A 179 3.45 -8.18 -13.98
CA GLU A 179 4.89 -7.92 -13.88
C GLU A 179 5.26 -6.56 -14.50
N ARG A 180 4.77 -6.29 -15.70
CA ARG A 180 5.04 -5.01 -16.36
C ARG A 180 4.36 -3.83 -15.68
N ARG A 181 3.13 -4.02 -15.16
CA ARG A 181 2.33 -2.95 -14.53
C ARG A 181 2.83 -2.57 -13.15
N SER A 182 3.39 -3.51 -12.39
CA SER A 182 3.95 -3.30 -11.05
C SER A 182 5.41 -2.86 -11.07
N LYS A 183 6.03 -2.72 -12.26
CA LYS A 183 7.42 -2.33 -12.37
C LYS A 183 7.68 -0.96 -11.75
N TYR A 184 8.76 -0.86 -10.98
CA TYR A 184 9.16 0.41 -10.38
C TYR A 184 9.57 1.45 -11.43
N HIS A 185 9.00 2.64 -11.32
CA HIS A 185 9.35 3.81 -12.13
C HIS A 185 9.64 4.99 -11.21
N PRO A 186 10.88 5.52 -11.19
CA PRO A 186 11.22 6.69 -10.39
C PRO A 186 10.27 7.87 -10.69
N GLY A 187 9.80 8.54 -9.64
CA GLY A 187 8.93 9.71 -9.78
C GLY A 187 7.47 9.42 -10.10
N GLN A 188 7.05 8.14 -10.07
CA GLN A 188 5.68 7.70 -10.36
C GLN A 188 5.03 6.95 -9.19
N GLY A 189 5.33 7.35 -7.94
CA GLY A 189 4.83 6.69 -6.74
C GLY A 189 3.31 6.62 -6.70
N ASP A 190 2.62 7.73 -6.95
CA ASP A 190 1.16 7.79 -6.98
C ASP A 190 0.53 6.84 -8.01
N LEU A 191 1.10 6.77 -9.22
CA LEU A 191 0.67 5.81 -10.26
C LEU A 191 0.88 4.36 -9.81
N SER A 192 2.04 4.07 -9.25
CA SER A 192 2.37 2.71 -8.77
C SER A 192 1.41 2.27 -7.66
N GLU A 193 1.10 3.18 -6.73
CA GLU A 193 0.16 2.93 -5.64
C GLU A 193 -1.28 2.75 -6.15
N ALA A 194 -1.70 3.50 -7.15
CA ALA A 194 -3.02 3.34 -7.77
C ALA A 194 -3.18 1.97 -8.44
N VAL A 195 -2.15 1.50 -9.16
CA VAL A 195 -2.14 0.16 -9.77
C VAL A 195 -2.12 -0.93 -8.68
N SER A 196 -1.31 -0.74 -7.63
CA SER A 196 -1.28 -1.64 -6.47
C SER A 196 -2.66 -1.75 -5.82
N ALA A 197 -3.31 -0.62 -5.56
CA ALA A 197 -4.64 -0.61 -4.97
C ALA A 197 -5.69 -1.33 -5.85
N LEU A 198 -5.64 -1.18 -7.17
CA LEU A 198 -6.50 -1.94 -8.06
C LEU A 198 -6.25 -3.46 -7.95
N ALA A 199 -4.99 -3.87 -7.96
CA ALA A 199 -4.61 -5.28 -7.91
C ALA A 199 -5.01 -5.94 -6.58
N GLU A 200 -4.67 -5.29 -5.45
CA GLU A 200 -4.97 -5.78 -4.12
C GLU A 200 -6.47 -5.77 -3.83
N GLY A 201 -7.18 -4.74 -4.28
CA GLY A 201 -8.63 -4.65 -4.12
C GLY A 201 -9.38 -5.73 -4.88
N ASP A 202 -8.97 -6.03 -6.11
CA ASP A 202 -9.52 -7.11 -6.93
C ASP A 202 -9.25 -8.48 -6.29
N ALA A 203 -8.00 -8.73 -5.88
CA ALA A 203 -7.61 -9.99 -5.25
C ALA A 203 -8.35 -10.20 -3.91
N THR A 204 -8.39 -9.17 -3.06
CA THR A 204 -9.10 -9.20 -1.77
C THR A 204 -10.59 -9.45 -1.97
N SER A 205 -11.24 -8.72 -2.88
CA SER A 205 -12.67 -8.87 -3.15
C SER A 205 -13.04 -10.28 -3.65
N ALA A 206 -12.23 -10.86 -4.54
CA ALA A 206 -12.44 -12.20 -5.05
C ALA A 206 -12.13 -13.29 -4.00
N MET A 207 -11.08 -13.12 -3.20
CA MET A 207 -10.78 -13.99 -2.05
C MET A 207 -11.98 -14.06 -1.09
N PHE A 208 -12.56 -12.91 -0.73
CA PHE A 208 -13.73 -12.90 0.17
C PHE A 208 -14.96 -13.56 -0.46
N ASP A 209 -15.17 -13.45 -1.77
CA ASP A 209 -16.23 -14.22 -2.45
C ASP A 209 -16.02 -15.73 -2.27
N VAL A 210 -14.79 -16.22 -2.41
CA VAL A 210 -14.45 -17.64 -2.18
C VAL A 210 -14.73 -18.04 -0.73
N MET A 211 -14.33 -17.20 0.23
CA MET A 211 -14.49 -17.47 1.67
C MET A 211 -15.96 -17.44 2.08
N ILE A 212 -16.76 -16.49 1.59
CA ILE A 212 -18.21 -16.39 1.84
C ILE A 212 -18.94 -17.59 1.24
N ALA A 213 -18.62 -17.97 0.00
CA ALA A 213 -19.21 -19.14 -0.65
C ALA A 213 -18.91 -20.45 0.12
N ARG A 214 -17.73 -20.54 0.77
CA ARG A 214 -17.37 -21.67 1.64
C ARG A 214 -18.15 -21.64 2.95
N ALA A 215 -18.24 -20.47 3.61
CA ALA A 215 -18.87 -20.32 4.92
C ALA A 215 -20.40 -20.44 4.86
N ALA A 216 -21.02 -19.98 3.76
CA ALA A 216 -22.47 -19.99 3.56
C ALA A 216 -22.85 -20.51 2.15
N PRO A 217 -22.66 -21.82 1.89
CA PRO A 217 -22.94 -22.39 0.57
C PRO A 217 -24.41 -22.15 0.17
N GLY A 218 -24.61 -21.69 -1.07
CA GLY A 218 -25.95 -21.46 -1.63
C GLY A 218 -26.64 -20.18 -1.13
N SER A 219 -26.00 -19.36 -0.31
CA SER A 219 -26.57 -18.07 0.15
C SER A 219 -26.72 -17.05 -0.98
N GLY A 220 -25.95 -17.16 -2.03
CA GLY A 220 -25.85 -16.17 -3.10
C GLY A 220 -25.16 -14.87 -2.69
N LYS A 221 -24.64 -14.79 -1.46
CA LYS A 221 -23.91 -13.61 -0.97
C LYS A 221 -22.48 -13.57 -1.49
N THR A 222 -21.98 -12.36 -1.65
CA THR A 222 -20.63 -12.04 -2.13
C THR A 222 -20.02 -10.94 -1.26
N ALA A 223 -18.77 -10.59 -1.51
CA ALA A 223 -18.06 -9.54 -0.78
C ALA A 223 -18.80 -8.19 -0.80
N ILE A 224 -19.41 -7.81 -1.92
CA ILE A 224 -20.13 -6.53 -2.07
C ILE A 224 -21.43 -6.42 -1.25
N ASP A 225 -21.90 -7.52 -0.64
CA ASP A 225 -23.03 -7.50 0.28
C ASP A 225 -22.62 -7.11 1.71
N VAL A 226 -21.32 -7.07 2.00
CA VAL A 226 -20.77 -6.60 3.27
C VAL A 226 -20.48 -5.09 3.15
N PRO A 227 -20.86 -4.28 4.17
CA PRO A 227 -20.53 -2.85 4.20
C PRO A 227 -19.02 -2.60 4.13
N ASP A 228 -18.62 -1.57 3.38
CA ASP A 228 -17.20 -1.26 3.15
C ASP A 228 -16.44 -0.88 4.43
N ASP A 229 -17.11 -0.25 5.40
CA ASP A 229 -16.54 0.08 6.71
C ASP A 229 -16.24 -1.17 7.54
N VAL A 230 -17.05 -2.21 7.42
CA VAL A 230 -16.80 -3.51 8.07
C VAL A 230 -15.57 -4.18 7.46
N PHE A 231 -15.42 -4.15 6.13
CA PHE A 231 -14.23 -4.64 5.46
C PHE A 231 -12.97 -3.88 5.89
N ALA A 232 -13.03 -2.55 5.85
CA ALA A 232 -11.91 -1.71 6.26
C ALA A 232 -11.49 -2.01 7.70
N GLN A 233 -12.44 -2.13 8.62
CA GLN A 233 -12.16 -2.49 10.02
C GLN A 233 -11.53 -3.88 10.15
N GLN A 234 -11.98 -4.86 9.38
CA GLN A 234 -11.44 -6.21 9.41
C GLN A 234 -9.98 -6.24 8.94
N ILE A 235 -9.66 -5.59 7.82
CA ILE A 235 -8.28 -5.48 7.29
C ILE A 235 -7.39 -4.77 8.32
N LEU A 236 -7.84 -3.62 8.83
CA LEU A 236 -7.07 -2.84 9.81
C LEU A 236 -6.89 -3.57 11.15
N SER A 237 -7.86 -4.40 11.58
CA SER A 237 -7.71 -5.19 12.81
C SER A 237 -6.64 -6.26 12.68
N GLY A 238 -6.55 -6.94 11.53
CA GLY A 238 -5.47 -7.89 11.24
C GLY A 238 -4.07 -7.24 11.29
N MET A 239 -3.96 -5.96 10.90
CA MET A 239 -2.72 -5.19 10.97
C MET A 239 -2.34 -4.75 12.40
N ASN A 240 -3.20 -4.90 13.38
CA ASN A 240 -2.94 -4.51 14.77
C ASN A 240 -2.49 -5.68 15.65
N GLU A 241 -2.18 -6.82 15.09
CA GLU A 241 -1.70 -8.01 15.79
C GLU A 241 -0.19 -8.22 15.56
N GLY A 242 0.46 -8.94 16.46
CA GLY A 242 1.87 -9.29 16.35
C GLY A 242 2.81 -8.07 16.36
N ALA A 243 3.90 -8.13 15.60
CA ALA A 243 4.87 -7.02 15.50
C ALA A 243 4.32 -5.82 14.72
N SER A 244 3.33 -6.03 13.85
CA SER A 244 2.64 -4.94 13.18
C SER A 244 2.03 -3.95 14.18
N ALA A 245 1.56 -4.41 15.35
CA ALA A 245 1.04 -3.56 16.41
C ALA A 245 2.08 -2.55 16.94
N SER A 246 3.36 -2.87 16.87
CA SER A 246 4.47 -2.02 17.35
C SER A 246 5.10 -1.15 16.25
N ALA A 247 4.74 -1.35 14.98
CA ALA A 247 5.26 -0.56 13.89
C ALA A 247 4.71 0.88 13.92
N PRO A 248 5.46 1.87 13.44
CA PRO A 248 4.97 3.24 13.29
C PRO A 248 3.65 3.30 12.53
N HIS A 249 2.78 4.26 12.92
CA HIS A 249 1.45 4.40 12.32
C HIS A 249 1.53 4.56 10.80
N VAL A 250 2.40 5.42 10.29
CA VAL A 250 2.61 5.64 8.86
C VAL A 250 2.87 4.33 8.11
N MET A 251 3.74 3.44 8.63
CA MET A 251 4.07 2.17 7.98
C MET A 251 2.87 1.22 7.94
N ARG A 252 2.13 1.10 9.05
CA ARG A 252 0.94 0.23 9.12
C ARG A 252 -0.15 0.71 8.18
N THR A 253 -0.38 2.02 8.17
CA THR A 253 -1.44 2.62 7.32
C THR A 253 -1.08 2.48 5.84
N SER A 254 0.18 2.72 5.46
CA SER A 254 0.65 2.53 4.08
C SER A 254 0.51 1.09 3.62
N LEU A 255 0.89 0.13 4.46
CA LEU A 255 0.78 -1.28 4.13
C LEU A 255 -0.67 -1.73 3.96
N ALA A 256 -1.60 -1.20 4.77
CA ALA A 256 -3.03 -1.54 4.68
C ALA A 256 -3.77 -0.81 3.54
N ALA A 257 -3.27 0.33 3.12
CA ALA A 257 -3.97 1.25 2.22
C ALA A 257 -4.40 0.62 0.88
N PRO A 258 -3.55 -0.10 0.13
CA PRO A 258 -3.95 -0.75 -1.12
C PRO A 258 -5.10 -1.72 -0.93
N TYR A 259 -5.07 -2.50 0.13
CA TYR A 259 -6.13 -3.48 0.46
C TYR A 259 -7.45 -2.79 0.80
N VAL A 260 -7.41 -1.78 1.68
CA VAL A 260 -8.61 -1.07 2.14
C VAL A 260 -9.24 -0.27 1.00
N TYR A 261 -8.48 0.66 0.42
CA TYR A 261 -9.02 1.60 -0.58
C TYR A 261 -9.22 0.94 -1.93
N GLY A 262 -8.35 0.00 -2.30
CA GLY A 262 -8.53 -0.83 -3.49
C GLY A 262 -9.81 -1.68 -3.42
N THR A 263 -10.08 -2.33 -2.28
CA THR A 263 -11.32 -3.10 -2.11
C THR A 263 -12.55 -2.20 -2.19
N ILE A 264 -12.55 -1.02 -1.57
CA ILE A 264 -13.65 -0.06 -1.66
C ILE A 264 -13.88 0.38 -3.11
N PHE A 265 -12.81 0.69 -3.84
CA PHE A 265 -12.87 1.03 -5.27
C PHE A 265 -13.47 -0.12 -6.09
N VAL A 266 -12.94 -1.32 -5.95
CA VAL A 266 -13.42 -2.53 -6.66
C VAL A 266 -14.88 -2.83 -6.30
N HIS A 267 -15.28 -2.71 -5.03
CA HIS A 267 -16.68 -2.87 -4.62
C HIS A 267 -17.60 -1.84 -5.26
N ALA A 268 -17.17 -0.58 -5.38
CA ALA A 268 -17.93 0.45 -6.07
C ALA A 268 -18.13 0.13 -7.56
N LEU A 269 -17.13 -0.44 -8.22
CA LEU A 269 -17.22 -0.92 -9.60
C LEU A 269 -18.14 -2.15 -9.69
N ARG A 270 -17.94 -3.14 -8.84
CA ARG A 270 -18.74 -4.37 -8.83
C ARG A 270 -20.22 -4.14 -8.58
N ARG A 271 -20.58 -3.20 -7.68
CA ARG A 271 -21.99 -2.84 -7.42
C ARG A 271 -22.69 -2.23 -8.64
N GLN A 272 -21.96 -1.75 -9.63
CA GLN A 272 -22.53 -1.18 -10.85
C GLN A 272 -22.75 -2.21 -11.95
N ALA A 273 -21.72 -2.96 -12.32
CA ALA A 273 -21.78 -3.90 -13.42
C ALA A 273 -21.00 -5.20 -13.17
N GLY A 274 -20.81 -5.58 -11.91
CA GLY A 274 -20.08 -6.80 -11.54
C GLY A 274 -18.61 -6.75 -11.95
N TRP A 275 -18.03 -7.90 -12.18
CA TRP A 275 -16.62 -8.04 -12.57
C TRP A 275 -16.28 -7.39 -13.91
N TYR A 276 -17.26 -7.19 -14.79
CA TYR A 276 -17.05 -6.50 -16.07
C TYR A 276 -16.49 -5.08 -15.88
N GLU A 277 -16.97 -4.33 -14.89
CA GLU A 277 -16.47 -2.98 -14.65
C GLU A 277 -15.06 -2.97 -14.03
N VAL A 278 -14.74 -4.02 -13.26
CA VAL A 278 -13.36 -4.24 -12.76
C VAL A 278 -12.41 -4.58 -13.90
N ASP A 279 -12.83 -5.43 -14.84
CA ASP A 279 -12.04 -5.73 -16.03
C ASP A 279 -11.79 -4.48 -16.88
N ARG A 280 -12.78 -3.58 -16.99
CA ARG A 280 -12.59 -2.26 -17.61
C ARG A 280 -11.54 -1.41 -16.89
N ALA A 281 -11.53 -1.43 -15.55
CA ALA A 281 -10.50 -0.72 -14.81
C ALA A 281 -9.11 -1.32 -14.99
N TRP A 282 -8.99 -2.59 -15.32
CA TRP A 282 -7.73 -3.19 -15.74
C TRP A 282 -7.32 -2.81 -17.17
N ASP A 283 -8.27 -2.69 -18.08
CA ASP A 283 -7.99 -2.26 -19.46
C ASP A 283 -7.64 -0.77 -19.53
N ASP A 284 -8.19 0.05 -18.64
CA ASP A 284 -7.96 1.50 -18.49
C ASP A 284 -7.71 1.83 -17.01
N PRO A 285 -6.48 1.54 -16.50
CA PRO A 285 -6.21 1.59 -15.07
C PRO A 285 -6.21 3.00 -14.50
N PRO A 286 -6.55 3.14 -13.21
CA PRO A 286 -6.39 4.41 -12.52
C PRO A 286 -4.92 4.86 -12.57
N THR A 287 -4.73 6.15 -12.80
CA THR A 287 -3.40 6.77 -12.93
C THR A 287 -2.98 7.57 -11.70
N THR A 288 -3.89 7.71 -10.73
CA THR A 288 -3.66 8.39 -9.45
C THR A 288 -4.40 7.66 -8.34
N THR A 289 -3.92 7.77 -7.11
CA THR A 289 -4.63 7.30 -5.93
C THR A 289 -5.91 8.11 -5.67
N GLU A 290 -5.98 9.33 -6.15
CA GLU A 290 -7.21 10.11 -6.15
C GLU A 290 -8.33 9.41 -6.91
N GLN A 291 -8.03 8.81 -8.07
CA GLN A 291 -8.99 8.02 -8.84
C GLN A 291 -9.43 6.74 -8.12
N ILE A 292 -8.58 6.18 -7.27
CA ILE A 292 -8.94 5.06 -6.38
C ILE A 292 -9.92 5.52 -5.28
N LEU A 293 -9.64 6.69 -4.67
CA LEU A 293 -10.48 7.24 -3.60
C LEU A 293 -11.81 7.79 -4.12
N HIS A 294 -11.84 8.24 -5.39
CA HIS A 294 -12.98 8.90 -6.05
C HIS A 294 -13.27 8.28 -7.42
N VAL A 295 -14.14 7.27 -7.44
CA VAL A 295 -14.49 6.50 -8.66
C VAL A 295 -15.01 7.39 -9.81
N ASP A 296 -15.67 8.49 -9.50
CA ASP A 296 -16.14 9.48 -10.48
C ASP A 296 -14.98 10.18 -11.19
N LYS A 297 -13.85 10.44 -10.51
CA LYS A 297 -12.63 10.99 -11.10
C LYS A 297 -11.96 9.99 -12.05
N TRP A 298 -11.92 8.70 -11.68
CA TRP A 298 -11.47 7.66 -12.61
C TRP A 298 -12.33 7.64 -13.89
N ARG A 299 -13.66 7.68 -13.77
CA ARG A 299 -14.56 7.70 -14.93
C ARG A 299 -14.42 8.94 -15.78
N ALA A 300 -14.11 10.06 -15.16
CA ALA A 300 -13.85 11.33 -15.86
C ALA A 300 -12.45 11.36 -16.51
N HIS A 301 -11.59 10.36 -16.25
CA HIS A 301 -10.18 10.36 -16.61
C HIS A 301 -9.48 11.66 -16.14
N GLU A 302 -9.81 12.11 -14.92
CA GLU A 302 -9.24 13.33 -14.37
C GLU A 302 -7.73 13.15 -14.12
N PRO A 303 -6.86 13.91 -14.81
CA PRO A 303 -5.42 13.73 -14.66
C PRO A 303 -4.91 14.52 -13.47
N ALA A 304 -3.81 14.08 -12.87
CA ALA A 304 -3.08 14.90 -11.92
C ALA A 304 -2.62 16.23 -12.55
N LEU A 305 -2.70 17.31 -11.78
CA LEU A 305 -2.11 18.59 -12.17
C LEU A 305 -0.58 18.51 -12.16
N ALA A 306 0.05 19.06 -13.18
CA ALA A 306 1.51 19.13 -13.22
C ALA A 306 2.02 20.07 -12.13
N VAL A 307 2.89 19.54 -11.27
CA VAL A 307 3.58 20.27 -10.20
C VAL A 307 5.08 20.20 -10.43
N ALA A 308 5.74 21.36 -10.53
CA ALA A 308 7.20 21.41 -10.66
C ALA A 308 7.86 20.93 -9.34
N PRO A 309 8.97 20.16 -9.43
CA PRO A 309 9.73 19.76 -8.26
C PRO A 309 10.18 20.97 -7.43
N PRO A 310 10.15 20.85 -6.08
CA PRO A 310 10.69 21.89 -5.21
C PRO A 310 12.16 22.20 -5.50
N THR A 311 12.48 23.46 -5.76
CA THR A 311 13.87 23.94 -5.87
C THR A 311 14.52 24.06 -4.51
N PHE A 312 15.87 24.04 -4.43
CA PHE A 312 16.61 24.03 -3.18
C PHE A 312 17.92 24.84 -3.21
N ALA A 313 18.03 25.82 -4.13
CA ALA A 313 19.22 26.65 -4.27
C ALA A 313 19.51 27.46 -3.00
N VAL A 314 18.49 27.83 -2.23
CA VAL A 314 18.64 28.55 -0.95
C VAL A 314 19.45 27.77 0.09
N LEU A 315 19.56 26.46 -0.02
CA LEU A 315 20.37 25.61 0.87
C LEU A 315 21.87 25.77 0.62
N GLY A 316 22.27 26.38 -0.51
CA GLY A 316 23.66 26.63 -0.90
C GLY A 316 24.28 25.50 -1.73
N PRO A 317 25.58 25.56 -1.99
CA PRO A 317 26.25 24.61 -2.87
C PRO A 317 26.40 23.20 -2.24
N GLY A 318 26.53 22.19 -3.13
CA GLY A 318 26.80 20.81 -2.75
C GLY A 318 25.56 19.97 -2.35
N TRP A 319 24.35 20.53 -2.44
CA TRP A 319 23.13 19.77 -2.30
C TRP A 319 22.74 19.15 -3.66
N THR A 320 22.26 17.92 -3.60
CA THR A 320 21.76 17.16 -4.75
C THR A 320 20.43 16.52 -4.42
N ALA A 321 19.53 16.43 -5.40
CA ALA A 321 18.34 15.63 -5.26
C ALA A 321 18.74 14.15 -5.18
N SER A 322 18.40 13.50 -4.08
CA SER A 322 18.62 12.08 -3.87
C SER A 322 17.39 11.28 -4.23
N ASP A 323 16.25 11.98 -4.28
CA ASP A 323 14.99 11.40 -4.58
C ASP A 323 13.93 12.43 -4.93
N GLU A 324 13.06 12.10 -5.88
CA GLU A 324 11.94 12.93 -6.33
C GLU A 324 10.76 12.05 -6.66
N ASP A 325 9.58 12.35 -6.06
CA ASP A 325 8.38 11.55 -6.31
C ASP A 325 7.07 12.33 -6.12
N SER A 326 5.95 11.71 -6.53
CA SER A 326 4.58 12.11 -6.25
C SER A 326 3.95 11.14 -5.25
N GLU A 327 3.29 11.68 -4.24
CA GLU A 327 2.68 10.91 -3.13
C GLU A 327 1.20 10.59 -3.39
N GLY A 328 0.55 11.36 -4.24
CA GLY A 328 -0.88 11.26 -4.50
C GLY A 328 -1.77 11.72 -3.34
N GLU A 329 -3.08 11.65 -3.54
CA GLU A 329 -4.05 11.98 -2.48
C GLU A 329 -3.93 11.02 -1.31
N LEU A 330 -3.73 9.72 -1.57
CA LEU A 330 -3.63 8.71 -0.53
C LEU A 330 -2.39 8.92 0.34
N GLY A 331 -1.22 9.17 -0.26
CA GLY A 331 0.00 9.50 0.47
C GLY A 331 -0.13 10.81 1.28
N ALA A 332 -0.79 11.83 0.72
CA ALA A 332 -1.08 13.06 1.45
C ALA A 332 -2.00 12.80 2.66
N ARG A 333 -3.04 11.99 2.48
CA ARG A 333 -3.95 11.59 3.55
C ARG A 333 -3.21 10.85 4.67
N ILE A 334 -2.40 9.85 4.35
CA ILE A 334 -1.63 9.07 5.33
C ILE A 334 -0.65 9.99 6.09
N ALA A 335 0.04 10.90 5.39
CA ALA A 335 0.91 11.89 6.02
C ALA A 335 0.15 12.82 6.99
N TYR A 336 -1.07 13.22 6.64
CA TYR A 336 -1.89 14.06 7.51
C TYR A 336 -2.40 13.30 8.75
N GLU A 337 -2.63 12.00 8.66
CA GLU A 337 -3.01 11.15 9.79
C GLU A 337 -1.94 11.10 10.91
N GLU A 338 -0.68 11.42 10.60
CA GLU A 338 0.37 11.61 11.61
C GLU A 338 0.18 12.89 12.46
N TRP A 339 -0.64 13.83 12.01
CA TRP A 339 -0.85 15.11 12.66
C TRP A 339 -2.29 15.34 13.11
N MET A 340 -3.27 14.57 12.60
CA MET A 340 -4.68 14.78 12.88
C MET A 340 -5.49 13.47 12.77
N PRO A 341 -6.72 13.42 13.30
CA PRO A 341 -7.58 12.25 13.16
C PRO A 341 -7.85 11.88 11.70
N ALA A 342 -7.93 10.58 11.39
CA ALA A 342 -8.10 10.05 10.03
C ALA A 342 -9.29 10.69 9.26
N LYS A 343 -10.41 10.97 9.94
CA LYS A 343 -11.56 11.65 9.32
C LYS A 343 -11.19 13.05 8.81
N GLU A 344 -10.48 13.82 9.63
CA GLU A 344 -10.06 15.19 9.28
C GLU A 344 -8.99 15.14 8.17
N ALA A 345 -8.04 14.20 8.26
CA ALA A 345 -7.04 13.95 7.21
C ALA A 345 -7.71 13.65 5.86
N ALA A 346 -8.73 12.79 5.83
CA ALA A 346 -9.49 12.49 4.63
C ALA A 346 -10.20 13.73 4.06
N GLU A 347 -10.81 14.57 4.93
CA GLU A 347 -11.51 15.78 4.48
C GLU A 347 -10.54 16.82 3.89
N VAL A 348 -9.32 16.96 4.43
CA VAL A 348 -8.37 17.96 3.96
C VAL A 348 -7.51 17.47 2.79
N SER A 349 -7.37 16.17 2.57
CA SER A 349 -6.70 15.61 1.39
C SER A 349 -7.58 15.57 0.14
N ALA A 350 -8.92 15.53 0.30
CA ALA A 350 -9.88 15.36 -0.79
C ALA A 350 -9.90 16.47 -1.86
N GLY A 351 -9.10 17.47 -1.73
CA GLY A 351 -8.89 18.51 -2.75
C GLY A 351 -7.53 18.43 -3.43
N TRP A 352 -6.81 17.31 -3.24
CA TRP A 352 -5.54 17.09 -3.92
C TRP A 352 -5.75 17.10 -5.44
N GLY A 353 -4.87 17.75 -6.17
CA GLY A 353 -4.88 17.75 -7.62
C GLY A 353 -3.53 17.34 -8.19
N GLY A 354 -2.46 17.48 -7.42
CA GLY A 354 -1.12 17.06 -7.82
C GLY A 354 -0.06 17.45 -6.79
N ASP A 355 1.06 16.74 -6.80
CA ASP A 355 2.16 17.04 -5.89
C ASP A 355 3.53 16.63 -6.43
N ARG A 356 4.59 17.14 -5.80
CA ARG A 356 5.97 16.70 -5.93
C ARG A 356 6.71 16.87 -4.61
N GLY A 357 7.35 15.80 -4.18
CA GLY A 357 8.32 15.76 -3.10
C GLY A 357 9.75 15.68 -3.62
N VAL A 358 10.72 16.28 -2.92
CA VAL A 358 12.15 16.12 -3.19
C VAL A 358 12.91 15.91 -1.89
N LEU A 359 13.65 14.82 -1.80
CA LEU A 359 14.66 14.61 -0.78
C LEU A 359 16.00 15.10 -1.33
N VAL A 360 16.68 15.97 -0.59
CA VAL A 360 18.00 16.49 -0.98
C VAL A 360 19.03 16.13 0.08
N THR A 361 20.23 15.79 -0.37
CA THR A 361 21.33 15.42 0.52
C THR A 361 22.61 16.18 0.20
N ASN A 362 23.49 16.30 1.22
CA ASN A 362 24.82 16.85 1.09
C ASN A 362 25.72 16.16 2.13
N GLY A 363 26.36 15.06 1.75
CA GLY A 363 27.09 14.18 2.67
C GLY A 363 26.17 13.62 3.75
N ALA A 364 26.47 13.90 5.03
CA ALA A 364 25.64 13.48 6.17
C ALA A 364 24.43 14.39 6.45
N ARG A 365 24.20 15.40 5.60
CA ARG A 365 23.07 16.33 5.73
C ARG A 365 21.92 15.91 4.84
N ALA A 366 20.70 16.08 5.32
CA ALA A 366 19.49 15.84 4.54
C ALA A 366 18.46 16.93 4.80
N ALA A 367 17.63 17.20 3.82
CA ALA A 367 16.46 18.06 3.90
C ALA A 367 15.39 17.56 2.92
N PHE A 368 14.14 17.88 3.20
CA PHE A 368 13.02 17.44 2.37
C PHE A 368 12.08 18.62 2.09
N ALA A 369 11.57 18.71 0.88
CA ALA A 369 10.51 19.64 0.52
C ALA A 369 9.41 18.91 -0.25
N TRP A 370 8.17 19.34 -0.03
CA TRP A 370 7.00 18.80 -0.69
C TRP A 370 6.06 19.93 -1.08
N ARG A 371 5.71 20.00 -2.37
CA ARG A 371 4.73 20.94 -2.93
C ARG A 371 3.51 20.16 -3.35
N LEU A 372 2.36 20.51 -2.79
CA LEU A 372 1.06 19.95 -3.09
C LEU A 372 0.18 21.07 -3.67
N ARG A 373 -0.50 20.78 -4.76
CA ARG A 373 -1.43 21.69 -5.44
C ARG A 373 -2.85 21.16 -5.36
N TYR A 374 -3.78 22.02 -5.00
CA TYR A 374 -5.19 21.69 -4.97
C TYR A 374 -5.84 21.78 -6.35
N ASP A 375 -6.87 20.96 -6.56
CA ASP A 375 -7.68 20.93 -7.77
C ASP A 375 -8.17 22.29 -8.21
N ALA A 376 -8.32 22.46 -9.52
CA ALA A 376 -8.92 23.64 -10.08
C ALA A 376 -10.43 23.67 -9.80
N GLY A 377 -10.95 24.79 -9.32
CA GLY A 377 -12.37 24.93 -9.06
C GLY A 377 -12.71 26.12 -8.16
N LYS A 378 -14.00 26.35 -7.93
CA LYS A 378 -14.48 27.49 -7.12
C LYS A 378 -14.08 27.37 -5.64
N THR A 379 -13.88 26.16 -5.13
CA THR A 379 -13.55 25.89 -3.71
C THR A 379 -12.06 25.68 -3.47
N ARG A 380 -11.23 25.72 -4.52
CA ARG A 380 -9.80 25.45 -4.45
C ARG A 380 -9.08 26.25 -3.36
N ASP A 381 -9.26 27.56 -3.38
CA ASP A 381 -8.57 28.44 -2.42
C ASP A 381 -9.11 28.26 -1.00
N GLU A 382 -10.39 27.93 -0.83
CA GLU A 382 -10.99 27.62 0.47
C GLU A 382 -10.41 26.32 1.04
N LEU A 383 -10.29 25.26 0.23
CA LEU A 383 -9.66 24.01 0.63
C LEU A 383 -8.20 24.22 1.02
N ALA A 384 -7.42 24.90 0.19
CA ALA A 384 -6.02 25.19 0.51
C ALA A 384 -5.86 26.03 1.80
N ILE A 385 -6.76 26.99 2.05
CA ILE A 385 -6.78 27.79 3.28
C ILE A 385 -7.12 26.90 4.48
N ARG A 386 -8.17 26.08 4.37
CA ARG A 386 -8.60 25.18 5.44
C ARG A 386 -7.50 24.20 5.80
N THR A 387 -6.93 23.51 4.80
CA THR A 387 -5.86 22.53 5.01
C THR A 387 -4.64 23.17 5.62
N PHE A 388 -4.20 24.33 5.12
CA PHE A 388 -3.13 25.10 5.75
C PHE A 388 -3.41 25.37 7.23
N ALA A 389 -4.61 25.81 7.58
CA ALA A 389 -4.96 26.14 8.95
C ALA A 389 -4.95 24.91 9.87
N VAL A 390 -5.49 23.78 9.40
CA VAL A 390 -5.54 22.52 10.14
C VAL A 390 -4.14 21.97 10.36
N VAL A 391 -3.37 21.80 9.29
CA VAL A 391 -2.01 21.23 9.37
C VAL A 391 -1.08 22.14 10.16
N ALA A 392 -1.14 23.46 9.96
CA ALA A 392 -0.35 24.42 10.72
C ALA A 392 -0.67 24.36 12.23
N GLY A 393 -1.93 24.19 12.60
CA GLY A 393 -2.37 23.96 13.96
C GLY A 393 -1.83 22.66 14.56
N ALA A 394 -1.93 21.56 13.81
CA ALA A 394 -1.45 20.23 14.21
C ALA A 394 0.08 20.19 14.40
N ILE A 395 0.85 20.84 13.52
CA ILE A 395 2.31 20.97 13.65
C ILE A 395 2.69 21.74 14.93
N GLY A 396 1.77 22.56 15.46
CA GLY A 396 2.00 23.33 16.71
C GLY A 396 3.00 24.46 16.51
N GLY A 397 3.11 24.99 15.30
CA GLY A 397 3.88 26.16 14.98
C GLY A 397 3.14 27.44 15.40
N SER A 398 3.83 28.41 15.99
CA SER A 398 3.24 29.71 16.26
C SER A 398 3.14 30.53 14.96
N ALA A 399 1.92 30.90 14.56
CA ALA A 399 1.72 31.95 13.57
C ALA A 399 2.32 33.25 14.14
N ARG A 400 3.51 33.62 13.66
CA ARG A 400 4.16 34.85 14.11
C ARG A 400 3.62 36.03 13.31
N LYS A 401 2.74 36.83 13.89
CA LYS A 401 2.10 38.09 13.47
C LYS A 401 0.79 37.92 12.68
N PRO A 402 -0.18 38.85 12.90
CA PRO A 402 -1.48 38.84 12.21
C PRO A 402 -1.44 38.96 10.67
N GLY A 403 -0.28 39.29 10.07
CA GLY A 403 -0.07 39.35 8.61
C GLY A 403 0.58 38.09 8.00
N ASP A 404 1.14 37.20 8.81
CA ASP A 404 1.90 36.00 8.37
C ASP A 404 1.03 34.74 8.29
N ARG A 405 -0.24 34.87 7.97
CA ARG A 405 -1.23 33.77 7.94
C ARG A 405 -0.94 32.66 6.91
N ALA A 406 0.07 32.83 6.07
CA ALA A 406 0.45 31.90 5.02
C ALA A 406 1.74 31.13 5.31
N PHE A 407 2.30 31.19 6.50
CA PHE A 407 3.53 30.49 6.88
C PHE A 407 3.53 30.17 8.39
N VAL A 408 3.79 28.91 8.70
CA VAL A 408 4.00 28.43 10.09
C VAL A 408 5.26 27.58 10.11
N CYS A 409 6.03 27.68 11.21
CA CYS A 409 7.25 26.92 11.36
C CYS A 409 7.47 26.54 12.84
N LYS A 410 7.91 25.30 13.05
CA LYS A 410 8.30 24.73 14.34
C LYS A 410 9.77 24.37 14.31
N GLU A 411 10.57 24.99 15.19
CA GLU A 411 11.96 24.59 15.40
C GLU A 411 12.00 23.23 16.08
N ARG A 412 12.88 22.36 15.59
CA ARG A 412 13.11 21.01 16.14
C ARG A 412 14.62 20.78 16.22
N PRO A 413 15.19 20.59 17.43
CA PRO A 413 16.64 20.53 17.63
C PRO A 413 17.28 19.26 17.03
N ASP A 414 16.50 18.21 16.87
CA ASP A 414 16.92 16.86 16.48
C ASP A 414 16.80 16.59 14.98
N ARG A 415 16.02 17.35 14.20
CA ARG A 415 15.79 17.06 12.77
C ARG A 415 15.52 18.28 11.90
N GLY A 416 15.83 19.47 12.41
CA GLY A 416 15.61 20.73 11.72
C GLY A 416 14.18 21.25 11.78
N PRO A 417 13.96 22.50 11.35
CA PRO A 417 12.64 23.09 11.35
C PRO A 417 11.70 22.33 10.43
N LEU A 418 10.43 22.21 10.86
CA LEU A 418 9.32 21.80 10.02
C LEU A 418 8.47 23.04 9.73
N ALA A 419 8.30 23.38 8.47
CA ALA A 419 7.51 24.51 8.06
C ALA A 419 6.47 24.14 7.00
N ILE A 420 5.35 24.83 7.06
CA ILE A 420 4.31 24.84 6.03
C ILE A 420 4.06 26.29 5.58
N ALA A 421 3.95 26.47 4.28
CA ALA A 421 3.51 27.73 3.64
C ALA A 421 2.35 27.48 2.69
N ARG A 422 1.50 28.49 2.50
CA ARG A 422 0.48 28.50 1.45
C ARG A 422 0.80 29.58 0.43
N ALA A 423 0.85 29.21 -0.83
CA ALA A 423 1.05 30.12 -1.98
C ALA A 423 -0.05 29.88 -3.01
N GLY A 424 -1.12 30.69 -2.96
CA GLY A 424 -2.31 30.47 -3.78
C GLY A 424 -2.99 29.16 -3.38
N ALA A 425 -3.10 28.24 -4.34
CA ALA A 425 -3.63 26.88 -4.15
C ALA A 425 -2.57 25.86 -3.75
N ASP A 426 -1.30 26.24 -3.66
CA ASP A 426 -0.22 25.33 -3.29
C ASP A 426 0.02 25.37 -1.78
N LEU A 427 0.20 24.20 -1.21
CA LEU A 427 0.83 23.99 0.09
C LEU A 427 2.28 23.55 -0.11
N ILE A 428 3.19 24.15 0.64
CA ILE A 428 4.63 23.91 0.53
C ILE A 428 5.14 23.53 1.91
N PHE A 429 5.63 22.31 2.04
CA PHE A 429 6.29 21.81 3.24
C PHE A 429 7.79 21.87 3.03
N THR A 430 8.54 22.25 4.06
CA THR A 430 9.99 22.12 4.10
C THR A 430 10.44 21.60 5.46
N VAL A 431 11.41 20.70 5.42
CA VAL A 431 11.95 20.03 6.61
C VAL A 431 13.46 20.03 6.54
N GLY A 432 14.11 20.40 7.65
CA GLY A 432 15.56 20.44 7.69
C GLY A 432 16.12 21.80 7.26
N PRO A 433 17.42 21.87 6.91
CA PRO A 433 18.38 20.78 6.94
C PRO A 433 18.72 20.26 8.33
N ALA A 434 19.05 18.99 8.39
CA ALA A 434 19.60 18.33 9.56
C ALA A 434 20.80 17.47 9.18
N ARG A 435 21.69 17.21 10.12
CA ARG A 435 22.88 16.38 9.94
C ARG A 435 22.81 15.15 10.82
N THR A 436 23.13 13.99 10.29
CA THR A 436 23.40 12.79 11.06
C THR A 436 24.80 12.85 11.67
N ALA A 437 24.91 12.71 12.99
CA ALA A 437 26.18 12.60 13.71
C ALA A 437 26.73 11.15 13.64
N ALA A 438 27.99 10.95 14.04
CA ALA A 438 28.65 9.65 14.01
C ALA A 438 27.96 8.59 14.91
N ASP A 439 27.23 9.01 15.91
CA ASP A 439 26.45 8.15 16.81
C ASP A 439 25.03 7.84 16.29
N GLY A 440 24.74 8.24 15.04
CA GLY A 440 23.42 8.07 14.41
C GLY A 440 22.37 9.10 14.87
N SER A 441 22.68 9.98 15.81
CA SER A 441 21.78 11.05 16.22
C SER A 441 21.68 12.14 15.16
N TRP A 442 20.52 12.81 15.09
CA TRP A 442 20.34 13.93 14.18
C TRP A 442 20.46 15.26 14.93
N LYS A 443 21.02 16.27 14.27
CA LYS A 443 21.11 17.65 14.76
C LYS A 443 20.60 18.61 13.71
N SER A 444 19.77 19.57 14.15
CA SER A 444 19.29 20.65 13.28
C SER A 444 20.47 21.51 12.81
N GLU A 445 20.53 21.80 11.51
CA GLU A 445 21.37 22.84 10.92
C GLU A 445 20.53 23.94 10.26
N GLY A 446 19.20 23.79 10.27
CA GLY A 446 18.26 24.77 9.75
C GLY A 446 17.66 25.66 10.81
N THR A 447 17.01 26.72 10.36
CA THR A 447 16.22 27.65 11.17
C THR A 447 14.90 27.95 10.47
N CYS A 448 13.88 28.42 11.23
CA CYS A 448 12.63 28.89 10.63
C CYS A 448 12.83 30.06 9.65
N THR A 449 13.91 30.85 9.80
CA THR A 449 14.29 31.88 8.82
C THR A 449 14.70 31.26 7.49
N LEU A 450 15.53 30.20 7.52
CA LEU A 450 15.92 29.46 6.33
C LEU A 450 14.71 28.77 5.69
N ALA A 451 13.88 28.10 6.48
CA ALA A 451 12.68 27.42 6.01
C ALA A 451 11.72 28.40 5.29
N ARG A 452 11.54 29.64 5.82
CA ARG A 452 10.76 30.69 5.16
C ARG A 452 11.34 31.06 3.79
N ARG A 453 12.64 31.27 3.70
CA ARG A 453 13.29 31.58 2.43
C ARG A 453 13.13 30.45 1.43
N TRP A 454 13.22 29.20 1.90
CA TRP A 454 13.08 28.03 1.07
C TRP A 454 11.65 27.88 0.54
N THR A 455 10.63 28.02 1.38
CA THR A 455 9.23 28.01 0.93
C THR A 455 8.92 29.16 -0.06
N GLN A 456 9.55 30.33 0.10
CA GLN A 456 9.42 31.45 -0.84
C GLN A 456 10.09 31.15 -2.19
N GLU A 457 11.27 30.51 -2.19
CA GLU A 457 11.94 30.07 -3.41
C GLU A 457 11.06 29.07 -4.18
N ILE A 458 10.53 28.05 -3.50
CA ILE A 458 9.65 27.05 -4.12
C ILE A 458 8.37 27.71 -4.66
N ALA A 459 7.78 28.63 -3.92
CA ALA A 459 6.57 29.36 -4.35
C ALA A 459 6.81 30.22 -5.58
N ALA A 460 8.02 30.73 -5.79
CA ALA A 460 8.39 31.56 -6.95
C ALA A 460 8.74 30.74 -8.21
N ALA A 461 9.01 29.44 -8.06
CA ALA A 461 9.27 28.52 -9.16
C ALA A 461 7.93 28.07 -9.78
N HIS A 462 7.72 28.39 -11.07
CA HIS A 462 6.49 28.09 -11.83
C HIS A 462 6.55 26.73 -12.50
#